data_e2a126cf2e8f04d9fd85fec469e9bb8d
#
_entry.id   e2a126cf2e8f04d9fd85fec469e9bb8d
#
_cell.length_a   1.000
_cell.length_b   1.000
_cell.length_c   1.000
_cell.angle_alpha   90.00
_cell.angle_beta   90.00
_cell.angle_gamma   90.00
#
_symmetry.space_group_name_H-M   'P 1'
#
loop_
_entity.id
_entity.type
_entity.pdbx_description
1 polymer ?
#
loop_
_entity_poly.entity_id
_entity_poly.type
_entity_poly.pdbx_seq_one_letter_code
_entity_poly.pdbx_strand_id
1 'polypeptide(L)'
;DQIPDVKGILTSGEEITLRAFKGQKLAVYFYPKDDTPGCTAQACSIRDGEVTLKKSGIQVIGVSADSVASHSKFSNKYSLSFPLISDPDKVVINAFGVWGTKKFMGRVYDGIHRKTFLFNAEGKLFRVIEKPDTKNHAQEIMDLFTKND
;
A
#
# COMPACT_ATOMS: atom_id res chain seq x y z
N ASP A 1 15.05 7.42 -6.16
CA ASP A 1 15.15 6.83 -4.82
C ASP A 1 14.91 5.32 -4.88
N GLN A 2 15.50 4.62 -3.94
CA GLN A 2 15.41 3.16 -3.82
C GLN A 2 14.31 2.76 -2.85
N ILE A 3 13.87 1.49 -2.93
CA ILE A 3 12.99 0.93 -1.89
C ILE A 3 13.72 1.09 -0.55
N PRO A 4 13.08 1.74 0.46
CA PRO A 4 13.70 1.87 1.78
C PRO A 4 14.02 0.52 2.42
N ASP A 5 15.16 0.45 3.12
CA ASP A 5 15.56 -0.76 3.84
C ASP A 5 14.91 -0.76 5.22
N VAL A 6 13.60 -1.03 5.24
CA VAL A 6 12.80 -1.03 6.47
C VAL A 6 12.05 -2.35 6.60
N LYS A 7 11.78 -2.72 7.84
CA LYS A 7 11.06 -3.95 8.18
C LYS A 7 9.60 -3.66 8.47
N GLY A 8 8.74 -4.59 8.08
CA GLY A 8 7.32 -4.54 8.38
C GLY A 8 6.81 -5.90 8.81
N ILE A 9 5.65 -5.93 9.47
CA ILE A 9 5.04 -7.17 9.95
C ILE A 9 3.81 -7.46 9.11
N LEU A 10 3.78 -8.65 8.50
CA LEU A 10 2.66 -9.09 7.68
C LEU A 10 1.48 -9.55 8.54
N THR A 11 0.33 -9.70 7.91
CA THR A 11 -0.89 -10.23 8.53
C THR A 11 -0.67 -11.59 9.19
N SER A 12 0.28 -12.38 8.68
CA SER A 12 0.66 -13.67 9.27
C SER A 12 1.47 -13.54 10.56
N GLY A 13 1.92 -12.32 10.91
CA GLY A 13 2.86 -12.09 12.01
C GLY A 13 4.31 -12.19 11.60
N GLU A 14 4.60 -12.58 10.37
CA GLU A 14 5.96 -12.71 9.85
C GLU A 14 6.58 -11.33 9.56
N GLU A 15 7.83 -11.16 9.95
CA GLU A 15 8.58 -9.94 9.66
C GLU A 15 9.24 -10.03 8.29
N ILE A 16 9.13 -8.97 7.48
CA ILE A 16 9.78 -8.88 6.18
C ILE A 16 10.51 -7.55 6.03
N THR A 17 11.50 -7.54 5.14
CA THR A 17 12.18 -6.31 4.73
C THR A 17 11.64 -5.90 3.36
N LEU A 18 11.26 -4.63 3.19
CA LEU A 18 10.69 -4.18 1.92
C LEU A 18 11.64 -4.39 0.74
N ARG A 19 12.94 -4.27 0.93
CA ARG A 19 13.91 -4.52 -0.14
C ARG A 19 13.92 -5.95 -0.65
N ALA A 20 13.36 -6.91 0.10
CA ALA A 20 13.22 -8.27 -0.35
C ALA A 20 12.35 -8.39 -1.61
N PHE A 21 11.52 -7.38 -1.90
CA PHE A 21 10.69 -7.34 -3.10
C PHE A 21 11.41 -6.78 -4.34
N LYS A 22 12.65 -6.35 -4.20
CA LYS A 22 13.47 -5.93 -5.34
C LYS A 22 13.60 -7.11 -6.32
N GLY A 23 13.50 -6.83 -7.60
CA GLY A 23 13.50 -7.86 -8.64
C GLY A 23 12.16 -8.01 -9.32
N GLN A 24 11.14 -7.32 -8.81
CA GLN A 24 9.81 -7.27 -9.42
C GLN A 24 9.25 -5.86 -9.28
N LYS A 25 8.27 -5.52 -10.11
CA LYS A 25 7.58 -4.24 -10.00
C LYS A 25 6.80 -4.23 -8.68
N LEU A 26 6.88 -3.14 -7.93
CA LEU A 26 6.28 -3.05 -6.59
C LEU A 26 5.44 -1.80 -6.46
N ALA A 27 4.22 -1.95 -5.97
CA ALA A 27 3.36 -0.85 -5.57
C ALA A 27 3.10 -0.94 -4.07
N VAL A 28 3.54 0.08 -3.32
CA VAL A 28 3.29 0.18 -1.88
C VAL A 28 2.26 1.28 -1.67
N TYR A 29 1.07 0.93 -1.20
CA TYR A 29 0.05 1.94 -0.95
C TYR A 29 -0.20 2.10 0.54
N PHE A 30 -0.35 3.35 0.96
CA PHE A 30 -0.61 3.72 2.34
C PHE A 30 -2.05 4.19 2.48
N TYR A 31 -2.74 3.70 3.51
CA TYR A 31 -4.13 4.03 3.76
C TYR A 31 -4.37 4.28 5.25
N PRO A 32 -5.35 5.14 5.60
CA PRO A 32 -5.51 5.57 7.00
C PRO A 32 -5.96 4.50 7.97
N LYS A 33 -6.92 3.64 7.60
CA LYS A 33 -7.51 2.71 8.57
C LYS A 33 -8.29 1.58 7.90
N ASP A 34 -8.11 0.36 8.42
CA ASP A 34 -8.86 -0.81 7.97
C ASP A 34 -10.37 -0.61 8.08
N ASP A 35 -11.09 -1.19 7.12
CA ASP A 35 -12.55 -1.29 7.11
C ASP A 35 -13.27 0.07 7.18
N THR A 36 -12.66 1.11 6.61
CA THR A 36 -13.33 2.38 6.35
C THR A 36 -13.74 2.42 4.88
N PRO A 37 -14.76 3.22 4.50
CA PRO A 37 -15.29 3.17 3.12
C PRO A 37 -14.26 3.34 2.02
N GLY A 38 -13.42 4.36 2.09
CA GLY A 38 -12.39 4.61 1.08
C GLY A 38 -11.32 3.53 1.05
N CYS A 39 -10.86 3.09 2.22
CA CYS A 39 -9.83 2.05 2.32
C CYS A 39 -10.36 0.69 1.86
N THR A 40 -11.62 0.40 2.16
CA THR A 40 -12.28 -0.83 1.69
C THR A 40 -12.42 -0.82 0.16
N ALA A 41 -12.86 0.29 -0.42
CA ALA A 41 -12.99 0.43 -1.87
C ALA A 41 -11.64 0.21 -2.55
N GLN A 42 -10.57 0.80 -2.02
CA GLN A 42 -9.22 0.67 -2.56
C GLN A 42 -8.72 -0.78 -2.49
N ALA A 43 -8.88 -1.42 -1.33
CA ALA A 43 -8.46 -2.81 -1.15
C ALA A 43 -9.24 -3.76 -2.07
N CYS A 44 -10.54 -3.58 -2.19
CA CYS A 44 -11.37 -4.41 -3.06
C CYS A 44 -11.03 -4.21 -4.54
N SER A 45 -10.70 -2.98 -4.95
CA SER A 45 -10.23 -2.70 -6.32
C SER A 45 -8.96 -3.50 -6.62
N ILE A 46 -8.00 -3.47 -5.70
CA ILE A 46 -6.73 -4.22 -5.86
C ILE A 46 -7.01 -5.73 -5.89
N ARG A 47 -7.84 -6.22 -4.97
CA ARG A 47 -8.23 -7.64 -4.93
C ARG A 47 -8.80 -8.09 -6.28
N ASP A 48 -9.73 -7.31 -6.83
CA ASP A 48 -10.40 -7.66 -8.08
C ASP A 48 -9.44 -7.62 -9.28
N GLY A 49 -8.42 -6.78 -9.23
CA GLY A 49 -7.42 -6.67 -10.30
C GLY A 49 -6.15 -7.49 -10.06
N GLU A 50 -6.07 -8.28 -8.99
CA GLU A 50 -4.82 -8.94 -8.60
C GLU A 50 -4.30 -9.93 -9.64
N VAL A 51 -5.16 -10.70 -10.27
CA VAL A 51 -4.74 -11.65 -11.31
C VAL A 51 -4.01 -10.93 -12.44
N THR A 52 -4.59 -9.81 -12.90
CA THR A 52 -3.99 -8.99 -13.97
C THR A 52 -2.67 -8.36 -13.50
N LEU A 53 -2.64 -7.85 -12.26
CA LEU A 53 -1.43 -7.27 -11.69
C LEU A 53 -0.30 -8.30 -11.61
N LYS A 54 -0.58 -9.51 -11.13
CA LYS A 54 0.40 -10.58 -11.05
C LYS A 54 0.93 -11.00 -12.42
N LYS A 55 0.05 -11.10 -13.42
CA LYS A 55 0.45 -11.40 -14.80
C LYS A 55 1.40 -10.37 -15.37
N SER A 56 1.29 -9.13 -14.90
CA SER A 56 2.18 -8.03 -15.32
C SER A 56 3.43 -7.93 -14.46
N GLY A 57 3.64 -8.85 -13.52
CA GLY A 57 4.80 -8.85 -12.65
C GLY A 57 4.77 -7.79 -11.55
N ILE A 58 3.57 -7.33 -11.16
CA ILE A 58 3.41 -6.28 -10.16
C ILE A 58 2.97 -6.89 -8.84
N GLN A 59 3.74 -6.66 -7.78
CA GLN A 59 3.38 -6.98 -6.40
C GLN A 59 2.80 -5.73 -5.76
N VAL A 60 1.64 -5.87 -5.11
CA VAL A 60 1.03 -4.78 -4.35
C VAL A 60 1.10 -5.09 -2.86
N ILE A 61 1.44 -4.09 -2.04
CA ILE A 61 1.48 -4.20 -0.58
C ILE A 61 0.73 -3.01 -0.02
N GLY A 62 -0.19 -3.26 0.92
CA GLY A 62 -0.89 -2.20 1.65
C GLY A 62 -0.25 -1.99 3.02
N VAL A 63 -0.18 -0.75 3.48
CA VAL A 63 0.43 -0.38 4.76
C VAL A 63 -0.50 0.55 5.53
N SER A 64 -0.76 0.25 6.79
CA SER A 64 -1.40 1.17 7.73
C SER A 64 -0.86 0.95 9.13
N ALA A 65 -1.26 1.81 10.07
CA ALA A 65 -0.85 1.70 11.47
C ALA A 65 -1.71 0.71 12.26
N ASP A 66 -2.68 0.06 11.61
CA ASP A 66 -3.55 -0.92 12.28
C ASP A 66 -2.76 -2.15 12.72
N SER A 67 -3.28 -2.83 13.74
CA SER A 67 -2.64 -4.05 14.28
C SER A 67 -2.74 -5.23 13.32
N VAL A 68 -1.91 -6.24 13.57
CA VAL A 68 -1.98 -7.53 12.85
C VAL A 68 -3.38 -8.12 12.96
N ALA A 69 -3.99 -8.07 14.15
CA ALA A 69 -5.35 -8.59 14.36
C ALA A 69 -6.38 -7.85 13.50
N SER A 70 -6.28 -6.53 13.42
CA SER A 70 -7.15 -5.71 12.56
C SER A 70 -7.00 -6.10 11.09
N HIS A 71 -5.76 -6.18 10.61
CA HIS A 71 -5.46 -6.60 9.23
C HIS A 71 -5.99 -7.99 8.92
N SER A 72 -5.88 -8.92 9.87
CA SER A 72 -6.39 -10.27 9.69
C SER A 72 -7.91 -10.26 9.49
N LYS A 73 -8.64 -9.51 10.31
CA LYS A 73 -10.10 -9.36 10.18
C LYS A 73 -10.46 -8.71 8.84
N PHE A 74 -9.76 -7.67 8.46
CA PHE A 74 -9.99 -6.94 7.21
C PHE A 74 -9.75 -7.85 6.00
N SER A 75 -8.62 -8.55 5.97
CA SER A 75 -8.28 -9.48 4.89
C SER A 75 -9.31 -10.61 4.76
N ASN A 76 -9.74 -11.17 5.89
CA ASN A 76 -10.72 -12.25 5.89
C ASN A 76 -12.10 -11.77 5.45
N LYS A 77 -12.53 -10.60 5.93
CA LYS A 77 -13.83 -10.02 5.60
C LYS A 77 -14.00 -9.78 4.11
N TYR A 78 -12.96 -9.30 3.45
CA TYR A 78 -13.02 -8.93 2.02
C TYR A 78 -12.22 -9.86 1.11
N SER A 79 -11.72 -10.96 1.63
CA SER A 79 -10.95 -11.97 0.87
C SER A 79 -9.75 -11.35 0.14
N LEU A 80 -8.99 -10.53 0.87
CA LEU A 80 -7.80 -9.89 0.31
C LEU A 80 -6.67 -10.91 0.22
N SER A 81 -6.10 -11.08 -0.96
CA SER A 81 -5.04 -12.07 -1.22
C SER A 81 -3.64 -11.45 -1.30
N PHE A 82 -3.55 -10.13 -1.30
CA PHE A 82 -2.26 -9.43 -1.29
C PHE A 82 -1.85 -9.10 0.15
N PRO A 83 -0.54 -8.93 0.40
CA PRO A 83 -0.06 -8.71 1.77
C PRO A 83 -0.37 -7.31 2.29
N LEU A 84 -0.66 -7.24 3.59
CA LEU A 84 -0.80 -5.99 4.33
C LEU A 84 0.29 -5.94 5.39
N ILE A 85 0.91 -4.78 5.56
CA ILE A 85 1.90 -4.54 6.60
C ILE A 85 1.24 -3.78 7.74
N SER A 86 1.36 -4.33 8.95
CA SER A 86 0.96 -3.67 10.20
C SER A 86 2.14 -2.82 10.69
N ASP A 87 1.93 -1.52 10.82
CA ASP A 87 3.01 -0.57 11.15
C ASP A 87 2.59 0.37 12.28
N PRO A 88 2.21 -0.16 13.47
CA PRO A 88 1.75 0.68 14.58
C PRO A 88 2.81 1.65 15.10
N ASP A 89 4.09 1.31 14.98
CA ASP A 89 5.19 2.18 15.39
C ASP A 89 5.60 3.18 14.30
N LYS A 90 4.95 3.13 13.15
CA LYS A 90 5.14 4.06 12.02
C LYS A 90 6.55 4.05 11.42
N VAL A 91 7.26 2.94 11.52
CA VAL A 91 8.61 2.80 10.95
C VAL A 91 8.58 2.92 9.43
N VAL A 92 7.71 2.15 8.79
CA VAL A 92 7.55 2.17 7.33
C VAL A 92 6.86 3.47 6.91
N ILE A 93 5.82 3.87 7.63
CA ILE A 93 5.06 5.09 7.36
C ILE A 93 5.99 6.32 7.35
N ASN A 94 6.86 6.45 8.36
CA ASN A 94 7.80 7.57 8.44
C ASN A 94 8.90 7.47 7.38
N ALA A 95 9.36 6.27 7.04
CA ALA A 95 10.36 6.08 5.99
C ALA A 95 9.87 6.61 4.64
N PHE A 96 8.56 6.53 4.39
CA PHE A 96 7.96 7.04 3.15
C PHE A 96 7.44 8.48 3.29
N GLY A 97 7.51 9.06 4.49
CA GLY A 97 7.09 10.45 4.70
C GLY A 97 5.60 10.72 4.55
N VAL A 98 4.75 9.74 4.82
CA VAL A 98 3.30 9.86 4.61
C VAL A 98 2.51 10.15 5.89
N TRP A 99 3.19 10.38 7.01
CA TRP A 99 2.54 10.80 8.24
C TRP A 99 2.60 12.32 8.36
N GLY A 100 1.47 12.95 8.58
CA GLY A 100 1.45 14.41 8.72
C GLY A 100 0.08 14.95 9.04
N THR A 101 -0.02 16.26 9.05
CA THR A 101 -1.23 16.99 9.39
C THR A 101 -2.30 16.84 8.32
N LYS A 102 -3.51 16.53 8.75
CA LYS A 102 -4.69 16.42 7.88
C LYS A 102 -5.80 17.33 8.41
N LYS A 103 -6.64 17.81 7.50
CA LYS A 103 -7.83 18.62 7.84
C LYS A 103 -9.06 17.90 7.33
N PHE A 104 -10.06 17.79 8.20
CA PHE A 104 -11.35 17.20 7.83
C PHE A 104 -12.45 17.82 8.66
N MET A 105 -13.45 18.42 7.99
CA MET A 105 -14.62 19.05 8.62
C MET A 105 -14.25 20.02 9.76
N GLY A 106 -13.27 20.88 9.51
CA GLY A 106 -12.81 21.89 10.48
C GLY A 106 -11.89 21.36 11.57
N ARG A 107 -11.59 20.06 11.57
CA ARG A 107 -10.67 19.44 12.54
C ARG A 107 -9.29 19.27 11.93
N VAL A 108 -8.28 19.53 12.74
CA VAL A 108 -6.87 19.32 12.36
C VAL A 108 -6.34 18.16 13.21
N TYR A 109 -5.73 17.16 12.56
CA TYR A 109 -5.16 16.00 13.26
C TYR A 109 -4.02 15.42 12.44
N ASP A 110 -3.17 14.61 13.08
CA ASP A 110 -2.11 13.90 12.37
C ASP A 110 -2.60 12.53 11.93
N GLY A 111 -2.21 12.13 10.74
CA GLY A 111 -2.62 10.86 10.19
C GLY A 111 -1.83 10.47 8.95
N ILE A 112 -2.18 9.32 8.38
CA ILE A 112 -1.55 8.80 7.17
C ILE A 112 -2.16 9.49 5.96
N HIS A 113 -1.30 10.05 5.11
CA HIS A 113 -1.71 10.56 3.80
C HIS A 113 -1.81 9.41 2.84
N ARG A 114 -2.96 9.28 2.14
CA ARG A 114 -3.19 8.22 1.17
C ARG A 114 -2.34 8.47 -0.07
N LYS A 115 -1.30 7.66 -0.23
CA LYS A 115 -0.38 7.75 -1.37
C LYS A 115 0.06 6.36 -1.78
N THR A 116 0.42 6.19 -3.04
CA THR A 116 0.95 4.94 -3.56
C THR A 116 2.29 5.21 -4.24
N PHE A 117 3.28 4.41 -3.89
CA PHE A 117 4.65 4.52 -4.40
C PHE A 117 4.94 3.36 -5.34
N LEU A 118 5.36 3.67 -6.57
CA LEU A 118 5.63 2.66 -7.60
C LEU A 118 7.12 2.54 -7.84
N PHE A 119 7.64 1.32 -7.66
CA PHE A 119 9.06 0.99 -7.88
C PHE A 119 9.19 0.05 -9.06
N ASN A 120 10.22 0.27 -9.90
CA ASN A 120 10.51 -0.64 -11.01
C ASN A 120 11.23 -1.90 -10.49
N ALA A 121 11.54 -2.84 -11.39
CA ALA A 121 12.17 -4.11 -11.02
C ALA A 121 13.57 -3.94 -10.42
N GLU A 122 14.26 -2.84 -10.72
CA GLU A 122 15.55 -2.51 -10.12
C GLU A 122 15.42 -1.91 -8.73
N GLY A 123 14.20 -1.74 -8.23
CA GLY A 123 13.95 -1.17 -6.90
C GLY A 123 14.01 0.34 -6.84
N LYS A 124 13.90 1.01 -7.98
CA LYS A 124 13.92 2.47 -8.05
C LYS A 124 12.52 3.04 -8.13
N LEU A 125 12.26 4.08 -7.33
CA LEU A 125 11.00 4.80 -7.36
C LEU A 125 10.89 5.58 -8.67
N PHE A 126 9.80 5.37 -9.42
CA PHE A 126 9.58 6.12 -10.65
C PHE A 126 8.29 6.94 -10.64
N ARG A 127 7.39 6.69 -9.70
CA ARG A 127 6.13 7.43 -9.64
C ARG A 127 5.54 7.38 -8.23
N VAL A 128 4.93 8.50 -7.81
CA VAL A 128 4.11 8.57 -6.60
C VAL A 128 2.70 8.99 -7.02
N ILE A 129 1.71 8.20 -6.63
CA ILE A 129 0.31 8.58 -6.86
C ILE A 129 -0.14 9.36 -5.64
N GLU A 130 -0.25 10.69 -5.78
CA GLU A 130 -0.56 11.61 -4.69
C GLU A 130 -2.03 11.51 -4.24
N LYS A 131 -2.93 11.23 -5.18
CA LYS A 131 -4.37 11.11 -4.92
C LYS A 131 -4.91 9.86 -5.58
N PRO A 132 -4.74 8.69 -4.95
CA PRO A 132 -5.22 7.44 -5.53
C PRO A 132 -6.72 7.44 -5.76
N ASP A 133 -7.14 6.91 -6.91
CA ASP A 133 -8.54 6.66 -7.21
C ASP A 133 -8.93 5.35 -6.53
N THR A 134 -9.55 5.43 -5.36
CA THR A 134 -9.83 4.25 -4.53
C THR A 134 -10.72 3.22 -5.20
N LYS A 135 -11.57 3.63 -6.13
CA LYS A 135 -12.48 2.71 -6.83
C LYS A 135 -11.85 2.02 -8.04
N ASN A 136 -10.77 2.59 -8.59
CA ASN A 136 -10.08 2.07 -9.78
C ASN A 136 -8.58 1.96 -9.58
N HIS A 137 -8.13 1.70 -8.36
CA HIS A 137 -6.71 1.78 -8.04
C HIS A 137 -5.87 0.72 -8.75
N ALA A 138 -6.37 -0.51 -8.91
CA ALA A 138 -5.66 -1.54 -9.64
C ALA A 138 -5.39 -1.11 -11.09
N GLN A 139 -6.40 -0.56 -11.76
CA GLN A 139 -6.26 -0.09 -13.14
C GLN A 139 -5.30 1.10 -13.22
N GLU A 140 -5.38 2.01 -12.26
CA GLU A 140 -4.49 3.16 -12.16
C GLU A 140 -3.02 2.73 -12.06
N ILE A 141 -2.73 1.74 -11.21
CA ILE A 141 -1.39 1.17 -11.06
C ILE A 141 -0.94 0.52 -12.38
N MET A 142 -1.80 -0.30 -12.99
CA MET A 142 -1.51 -0.98 -14.25
C MET A 142 -1.14 0.00 -15.35
N ASP A 143 -1.94 1.05 -15.50
CA ASP A 143 -1.75 2.05 -16.55
C ASP A 143 -0.40 2.77 -16.40
N LEU A 144 -0.02 3.12 -15.18
CA LEU A 144 1.24 3.81 -14.92
C LEU A 144 2.45 2.92 -15.19
N PHE A 145 2.39 1.64 -14.82
CA PHE A 145 3.47 0.70 -15.14
C PHE A 145 3.57 0.45 -16.64
N THR A 146 2.43 0.34 -17.33
CA THR A 146 2.42 0.11 -18.78
C THR A 146 3.05 1.28 -19.53
N LYS A 147 2.77 2.50 -19.12
CA LYS A 147 3.33 3.70 -19.76
C LYS A 147 4.85 3.83 -19.61
N ASN A 148 5.42 3.20 -18.59
CA ASN A 148 6.85 3.33 -18.28
C ASN A 148 7.66 2.08 -18.61
N ASP A 149 7.05 1.12 -19.27
CA ASP A 149 7.74 -0.09 -19.74
C ASP A 149 8.39 0.12 -21.13
#